data_cd51751222c480289fb370d6e7356b53
#
_entry.id   cd51751222c480289fb370d6e7356b53
#
_cell.length_a   1.000
_cell.length_b   1.000
_cell.length_c   1.000
_cell.angle_alpha   90.00
_cell.angle_beta   90.00
_cell.angle_gamma   90.00
#
_symmetry.space_group_name_H-M   'P 1'
#
loop_
_entity.id
_entity.type
_entity.pdbx_description
1 polymer ?
#
loop_
_entity_poly.entity_id
_entity_poly.type
_entity_poly.pdbx_seq_one_letter_code
_entity_poly.pdbx_strand_id
1 'polypeptide(L)'
;MSRGTRQKRVNNHLFMQDITRMFSQEGKKSVTFVVRGFSMRPFLEDGRDKVILAPPREPKIGDVVLAEVFEQKYALHRVIKIEDGIYTMRGDGNPLWMTEQFTYDRIIGIADGFIRKGKTVSTDSRLWRSYSAVWNALKPLRRILLAVYRRVYPLFLQQGEKEQKN
;
A
#
# COMPACT_ATOMS: atom_id res chain seq x y z
N MET A 1 -0.81 2.16 35.64
CA MET A 1 0.50 2.43 34.99
C MET A 1 0.39 2.11 33.51
N SER A 2 0.11 3.12 32.69
CA SER A 2 -0.04 2.96 31.23
C SER A 2 1.35 2.94 30.60
N ARG A 3 1.75 1.80 30.01
CA ARG A 3 2.97 1.72 29.19
C ARG A 3 2.68 2.39 27.85
N GLY A 4 3.06 3.68 27.75
CA GLY A 4 3.05 4.40 26.47
C GLY A 4 3.98 3.73 25.49
N THR A 5 3.40 3.15 24.44
CA THR A 5 4.15 2.60 23.31
C THR A 5 4.86 3.74 22.60
N ARG A 6 6.15 3.94 22.90
CA ARG A 6 7.01 4.87 22.18
C ARG A 6 7.08 4.41 20.72
N GLN A 7 6.33 5.03 19.83
CA GLN A 7 6.50 4.84 18.38
C GLN A 7 7.90 5.38 18.02
N LYS A 8 8.87 4.47 17.92
CA LYS A 8 10.19 4.78 17.37
C LYS A 8 9.99 5.12 15.91
N ARG A 9 10.27 6.34 15.47
CA ARG A 9 10.45 6.66 14.04
C ARG A 9 11.66 5.87 13.57
N VAL A 10 11.44 4.70 13.04
CA VAL A 10 12.48 3.91 12.38
C VAL A 10 12.84 4.66 11.10
N ASN A 11 14.14 4.84 10.85
CA ASN A 11 14.62 5.34 9.57
C ASN A 11 14.06 4.42 8.48
N ASN A 12 13.34 4.97 7.52
CA ASN A 12 12.64 4.20 6.48
C ASN A 12 13.58 3.25 5.74
N HIS A 13 14.81 3.70 5.49
CA HIS A 13 15.83 2.89 4.82
C HIS A 13 16.23 1.65 5.63
N LEU A 14 16.52 1.79 6.92
CA LEU A 14 16.87 0.65 7.80
C LEU A 14 15.72 -0.35 7.89
N PHE A 15 14.49 0.12 7.97
CA PHE A 15 13.31 -0.75 7.99
C PHE A 15 13.18 -1.56 6.69
N MET A 16 13.45 -0.94 5.53
CA MET A 16 13.40 -1.63 4.24
C MET A 16 14.53 -2.66 4.10
N GLN A 17 15.73 -2.34 4.59
CA GLN A 17 16.85 -3.29 4.67
C GLN A 17 16.51 -4.48 5.57
N ASP A 18 15.87 -4.26 6.72
CA ASP A 18 15.42 -5.34 7.60
C ASP A 18 14.42 -6.26 6.91
N ILE A 19 13.44 -5.73 6.15
CA ILE A 19 12.50 -6.55 5.37
C ILE A 19 13.25 -7.39 4.34
N THR A 20 14.17 -6.79 3.59
CA THR A 20 14.98 -7.50 2.58
C THR A 20 15.79 -8.63 3.23
N ARG A 21 16.41 -8.38 4.39
CA ARG A 21 17.14 -9.38 5.15
C ARG A 21 16.24 -10.52 5.63
N MET A 22 15.03 -10.20 6.13
CA MET A 22 14.06 -11.20 6.57
C MET A 22 13.68 -12.16 5.44
N PHE A 23 13.56 -11.67 4.20
CA PHE A 23 13.26 -12.51 3.06
C PHE A 23 14.47 -13.32 2.58
N SER A 24 15.64 -12.66 2.42
CA SER A 24 16.82 -13.29 1.81
C SER A 24 17.61 -14.19 2.75
N GLN A 25 17.72 -13.82 4.03
CA GLN A 25 18.57 -14.54 5.00
C GLN A 25 17.76 -15.39 5.97
N GLU A 26 16.61 -14.89 6.45
CA GLU A 26 15.79 -15.61 7.42
C GLU A 26 14.73 -16.50 6.76
N GLY A 27 14.58 -16.44 5.43
CA GLY A 27 13.64 -17.28 4.67
C GLY A 27 12.16 -17.03 5.05
N LYS A 28 11.81 -15.84 5.57
CA LYS A 28 10.43 -15.53 5.95
C LYS A 28 9.53 -15.51 4.73
N LYS A 29 8.37 -16.14 4.85
CA LYS A 29 7.36 -16.21 3.79
C LYS A 29 6.55 -14.92 3.66
N SER A 30 6.44 -14.14 4.72
CA SER A 30 5.76 -12.84 4.70
C SER A 30 6.18 -11.94 5.86
N VAL A 31 6.03 -10.63 5.65
CA VAL A 31 6.21 -9.58 6.67
C VAL A 31 4.97 -8.70 6.67
N THR A 32 4.46 -8.37 7.85
CA THR A 32 3.28 -7.51 7.98
C THR A 32 3.65 -6.19 8.68
N PHE A 33 3.28 -5.07 8.09
CA PHE A 33 3.52 -3.75 8.68
C PHE A 33 2.38 -2.76 8.38
N VAL A 34 2.30 -1.70 9.18
CA VAL A 34 1.29 -0.65 9.03
C VAL A 34 1.63 0.23 7.83
N VAL A 35 0.64 0.45 6.96
CA VAL A 35 0.78 1.36 5.82
C VAL A 35 0.82 2.81 6.30
N ARG A 36 1.73 3.59 5.72
CA ARG A 36 1.84 5.03 5.96
C ARG A 36 1.66 5.81 4.68
N GLY A 37 1.00 6.96 4.80
CA GLY A 37 0.70 7.84 3.68
C GLY A 37 -0.66 7.60 3.05
N PHE A 38 -1.00 8.44 2.09
CA PHE A 38 -2.34 8.54 1.51
C PHE A 38 -2.42 8.08 0.06
N SER A 39 -1.29 7.65 -0.51
CA SER A 39 -1.18 7.33 -1.93
C SER A 39 -2.00 6.09 -2.35
N MET A 40 -2.34 5.21 -1.41
CA MET A 40 -3.16 4.01 -1.67
C MET A 40 -4.63 4.16 -1.25
N ARG A 41 -5.08 5.39 -0.97
CA ARG A 41 -6.51 5.67 -0.77
C ARG A 41 -7.30 5.45 -2.07
N PRO A 42 -8.57 5.08 -1.99
CA PRO A 42 -9.42 4.86 -0.81
C PRO A 42 -9.30 3.45 -0.20
N PHE A 43 -8.50 2.56 -0.80
CA PHE A 43 -8.44 1.18 -0.34
C PHE A 43 -7.67 1.04 0.98
N LEU A 44 -6.47 1.63 1.09
CA LEU A 44 -5.67 1.60 2.32
C LEU A 44 -5.65 2.96 3.00
N GLU A 45 -5.83 2.95 4.31
CA GLU A 45 -5.86 4.15 5.13
C GLU A 45 -4.59 4.24 6.00
N ASP A 46 -4.02 5.45 6.06
CA ASP A 46 -2.82 5.76 6.83
C ASP A 46 -2.95 5.35 8.30
N GLY A 47 -1.93 4.68 8.81
CA GLY A 47 -1.83 4.31 10.22
C GLY A 47 -2.84 3.28 10.71
N ARG A 48 -3.89 2.98 9.95
CA ARG A 48 -4.95 2.02 10.29
C ARG A 48 -4.72 0.66 9.66
N ASP A 49 -4.46 0.63 8.36
CA ASP A 49 -4.42 -0.60 7.60
C ASP A 49 -2.98 -1.14 7.50
N LYS A 50 -2.86 -2.45 7.28
CA LYS A 50 -1.57 -3.12 7.17
C LYS A 50 -1.46 -3.82 5.82
N VAL A 51 -0.23 -3.95 5.32
CA VAL A 51 0.10 -4.81 4.18
C VAL A 51 0.76 -6.08 4.69
N ILE A 52 0.39 -7.21 4.08
CA ILE A 52 1.08 -8.50 4.19
C ILE A 52 1.93 -8.60 2.94
N LEU A 53 3.23 -8.43 3.10
CA LEU A 53 4.21 -8.42 2.02
C LEU A 53 4.84 -9.80 1.91
N ALA A 54 4.85 -10.39 0.72
CA ALA A 54 5.57 -11.60 0.36
C ALA A 54 6.93 -11.26 -0.28
N PRO A 55 7.88 -12.23 -0.35
CA PRO A 55 9.15 -12.03 -1.04
C PRO A 55 8.98 -11.55 -2.49
N PRO A 56 10.04 -10.95 -3.08
CA PRO A 56 10.02 -10.52 -4.48
C PRO A 56 9.74 -11.70 -5.43
N ARG A 57 8.88 -11.46 -6.40
CA ARG A 57 8.64 -12.31 -7.59
C ARG A 57 8.39 -11.40 -8.77
N GLU A 58 8.31 -11.96 -9.96
CA GLU A 58 7.94 -11.23 -11.16
C GLU A 58 6.56 -10.59 -11.00
N PRO A 59 6.46 -9.23 -11.03
CA PRO A 59 5.20 -8.56 -10.86
C PRO A 59 4.30 -8.69 -12.09
N LYS A 60 3.00 -8.65 -11.86
CA LYS A 60 1.97 -8.56 -12.89
C LYS A 60 1.27 -7.21 -12.82
N ILE A 61 0.67 -6.76 -13.92
CA ILE A 61 -0.19 -5.58 -13.92
C ILE A 61 -1.31 -5.80 -12.89
N GLY A 62 -1.47 -4.83 -11.98
CA GLY A 62 -2.43 -4.91 -10.88
C GLY A 62 -1.84 -5.30 -9.53
N ASP A 63 -0.65 -5.92 -9.49
CA ASP A 63 0.05 -6.20 -8.24
C ASP A 63 0.39 -4.90 -7.50
N VAL A 64 0.34 -4.94 -6.19
CA VAL A 64 0.84 -3.86 -5.33
C VAL A 64 2.24 -4.23 -4.87
N VAL A 65 3.20 -3.42 -5.23
CA VAL A 65 4.63 -3.69 -5.04
C VAL A 65 5.23 -2.65 -4.11
N LEU A 66 6.06 -3.10 -3.18
CA LEU A 66 6.98 -2.26 -2.43
C LEU A 66 8.32 -2.26 -3.15
N ALA A 67 8.72 -1.11 -3.66
CA ALA A 67 9.98 -0.94 -4.37
C ALA A 67 10.71 0.34 -3.97
N GLU A 68 12.03 0.33 -4.18
CA GLU A 68 12.84 1.53 -4.16
C GLU A 68 12.70 2.26 -5.49
N VAL A 69 12.08 3.42 -5.49
CA VAL A 69 11.78 4.21 -6.71
C VAL A 69 12.83 5.26 -7.02
N PHE A 70 13.58 5.63 -6.02
CA PHE A 70 14.74 6.51 -6.08
C PHE A 70 15.64 6.18 -4.88
N GLU A 71 16.87 6.64 -4.88
CA GLU A 71 17.83 6.39 -3.81
C GLU A 71 17.20 6.66 -2.43
N GLN A 72 17.09 5.60 -1.59
CA GLN A 72 16.48 5.61 -0.27
C GLN A 72 15.01 6.09 -0.22
N LYS A 73 14.33 6.17 -1.36
CA LYS A 73 12.89 6.45 -1.43
C LYS A 73 12.13 5.21 -1.84
N TYR A 74 11.17 4.84 -1.04
CA TYR A 74 10.38 3.63 -1.17
C TYR A 74 8.91 3.97 -1.35
N ALA A 75 8.23 3.23 -2.21
CA ALA A 75 6.80 3.37 -2.42
C ALA A 75 6.11 2.01 -2.47
N LEU A 76 4.92 1.94 -1.91
CA LEU A 76 4.01 0.79 -2.00
C LEU A 76 2.88 1.18 -2.94
N HIS A 77 2.99 0.81 -4.22
CA HIS A 77 2.06 1.26 -5.25
C HIS A 77 1.65 0.11 -6.18
N ARG A 78 0.62 0.34 -6.99
CA ARG A 78 0.10 -0.63 -7.95
C ARG A 78 0.84 -0.56 -9.27
N VAL A 79 1.29 -1.70 -9.79
CA VAL A 79 1.86 -1.84 -11.14
C VAL A 79 0.75 -1.59 -12.17
N ILE A 80 0.99 -0.65 -13.08
CA ILE A 80 0.03 -0.22 -14.10
C ILE A 80 0.54 -0.45 -15.53
N LYS A 81 1.83 -0.66 -15.72
CA LYS A 81 2.48 -0.94 -17.01
C LYS A 81 3.75 -1.73 -16.78
N ILE A 82 4.06 -2.62 -17.72
CA ILE A 82 5.31 -3.38 -17.80
C ILE A 82 5.79 -3.30 -19.24
N GLU A 83 7.02 -2.87 -19.46
CA GLU A 83 7.60 -2.69 -20.79
C GLU A 83 9.12 -2.81 -20.67
N ASP A 84 9.73 -3.68 -21.46
CA ASP A 84 11.19 -3.87 -21.55
C ASP A 84 11.90 -4.04 -20.20
N GLY A 85 11.29 -4.79 -19.26
CA GLY A 85 11.84 -5.00 -17.92
C GLY A 85 11.69 -3.81 -16.97
N ILE A 86 11.03 -2.74 -17.41
CA ILE A 86 10.70 -1.56 -16.60
C ILE A 86 9.25 -1.67 -16.12
N TYR A 87 9.07 -1.58 -14.82
CA TYR A 87 7.76 -1.56 -14.17
C TYR A 87 7.37 -0.12 -13.87
N THR A 88 6.19 0.27 -14.33
CA THR A 88 5.59 1.56 -13.96
C THR A 88 4.50 1.31 -12.94
N MET A 89 4.57 2.01 -11.81
CA MET A 89 3.56 1.91 -10.76
C MET A 89 2.97 3.27 -10.40
N ARG A 90 1.80 3.24 -9.74
CA ARG A 90 1.10 4.42 -9.27
C ARG A 90 0.24 4.10 -8.05
N GLY A 91 0.23 5.02 -7.09
CA GLY A 91 -0.70 4.97 -5.97
C GLY A 91 -2.16 5.10 -6.42
N ASP A 92 -3.05 4.32 -5.80
CA ASP A 92 -4.48 4.36 -6.11
C ASP A 92 -5.11 5.74 -5.84
N GLY A 93 -4.56 6.51 -4.90
CA GLY A 93 -4.97 7.87 -4.57
C GLY A 93 -4.21 8.98 -5.30
N ASN A 94 -3.21 8.64 -6.12
CA ASN A 94 -2.39 9.61 -6.81
C ASN A 94 -3.03 10.08 -8.13
N PRO A 95 -2.71 11.31 -8.60
CA PRO A 95 -3.05 11.79 -9.94
C PRO A 95 -2.52 10.85 -11.03
N LEU A 96 -3.16 10.89 -12.21
CA LEU A 96 -2.80 9.98 -13.32
C LEU A 96 -1.35 10.14 -13.81
N TRP A 97 -0.80 11.34 -13.71
CA TRP A 97 0.56 11.69 -14.13
C TRP A 97 1.64 11.35 -13.10
N MET A 98 1.25 11.11 -11.83
CA MET A 98 2.19 10.80 -10.76
C MET A 98 2.46 9.30 -10.76
N THR A 99 3.47 8.89 -11.52
CA THR A 99 3.93 7.51 -11.65
C THR A 99 5.39 7.41 -11.27
N GLU A 100 5.79 6.24 -10.80
CA GLU A 100 7.17 5.88 -10.54
C GLU A 100 7.56 4.69 -11.40
N GLN A 101 8.84 4.61 -11.77
CA GLN A 101 9.42 3.50 -12.51
C GLN A 101 10.52 2.83 -11.69
N PHE A 102 10.64 1.51 -11.87
CA PHE A 102 11.66 0.70 -11.21
C PHE A 102 11.96 -0.55 -12.02
N THR A 103 13.08 -1.19 -11.75
CA THR A 103 13.49 -2.48 -12.30
C THR A 103 13.33 -3.59 -11.27
N TYR A 104 13.42 -4.84 -11.67
CA TYR A 104 13.19 -5.99 -10.80
C TYR A 104 14.09 -6.01 -9.55
N ASP A 105 15.35 -5.64 -9.69
CA ASP A 105 16.34 -5.57 -8.60
C ASP A 105 15.99 -4.58 -7.49
N ARG A 106 15.09 -3.65 -7.77
CA ARG A 106 14.60 -2.67 -6.80
C ARG A 106 13.38 -3.11 -6.02
N ILE A 107 12.84 -4.30 -6.30
CA ILE A 107 11.67 -4.83 -5.60
C ILE A 107 12.08 -5.35 -4.23
N ILE A 108 11.43 -4.85 -3.19
CA ILE A 108 11.57 -5.36 -1.81
C ILE A 108 10.59 -6.49 -1.55
N GLY A 109 9.39 -6.38 -2.10
CA GLY A 109 8.38 -7.43 -1.98
C GLY A 109 7.06 -7.06 -2.66
N ILE A 110 6.16 -8.03 -2.73
CA ILE A 110 4.85 -7.91 -3.37
C ILE A 110 3.76 -8.16 -2.33
N ALA A 111 2.71 -7.35 -2.35
CA ALA A 111 1.59 -7.54 -1.44
C ALA A 111 0.85 -8.84 -1.76
N ASP A 112 0.73 -9.71 -0.78
CA ASP A 112 -0.05 -10.95 -0.81
C ASP A 112 -1.42 -10.76 -0.15
N GLY A 113 -1.55 -9.73 0.66
CA GLY A 113 -2.80 -9.38 1.30
C GLY A 113 -2.73 -8.07 2.07
N PHE A 114 -3.88 -7.69 2.61
CA PHE A 114 -4.06 -6.50 3.41
C PHE A 114 -4.90 -6.79 4.64
N ILE A 115 -4.64 -6.10 5.75
CA ILE A 115 -5.52 -6.10 6.92
C ILE A 115 -6.18 -4.74 6.97
N ARG A 116 -7.50 -4.71 6.71
CA ARG A 116 -8.32 -3.50 6.66
C ARG A 116 -9.39 -3.54 7.74
N LYS A 117 -9.41 -2.54 8.61
CA LYS A 117 -10.38 -2.51 9.73
C LYS A 117 -10.43 -3.85 10.49
N GLY A 118 -9.25 -4.45 10.72
CA GLY A 118 -9.11 -5.74 11.39
C GLY A 118 -9.45 -7.00 10.56
N LYS A 119 -9.91 -6.85 9.31
CA LYS A 119 -10.23 -7.98 8.42
C LYS A 119 -9.13 -8.19 7.39
N THR A 120 -8.72 -9.45 7.20
CA THR A 120 -7.73 -9.81 6.18
C THR A 120 -8.38 -9.93 4.80
N VAL A 121 -7.77 -9.32 3.80
CA VAL A 121 -8.16 -9.38 2.38
C VAL A 121 -6.96 -9.88 1.60
N SER A 122 -7.01 -11.09 1.06
CA SER A 122 -5.97 -11.62 0.16
C SER A 122 -6.04 -10.95 -1.21
N THR A 123 -4.89 -10.78 -1.85
CA THR A 123 -4.80 -10.29 -3.24
C THR A 123 -5.40 -11.27 -4.25
N ASP A 124 -5.51 -12.55 -3.91
CA ASP A 124 -6.19 -13.56 -4.73
C ASP A 124 -7.71 -13.56 -4.57
N SER A 125 -8.23 -12.83 -3.57
CA SER A 125 -9.67 -12.79 -3.30
C SER A 125 -10.45 -12.13 -4.44
N ARG A 126 -11.71 -12.61 -4.64
CA ARG A 126 -12.63 -11.99 -5.60
C ARG A 126 -12.86 -10.50 -5.28
N LEU A 127 -12.93 -10.16 -4.00
CA LEU A 127 -13.08 -8.78 -3.53
C LEU A 127 -11.95 -7.87 -4.03
N TRP A 128 -10.70 -8.30 -3.87
CA TRP A 128 -9.55 -7.53 -4.32
C TRP A 128 -9.52 -7.40 -5.85
N ARG A 129 -9.75 -8.49 -6.57
CA ARG A 129 -9.76 -8.50 -8.04
C ARG A 129 -10.86 -7.60 -8.59
N SER A 130 -12.08 -7.68 -8.04
CA SER A 130 -13.20 -6.81 -8.42
C SER A 130 -12.88 -5.33 -8.12
N TYR A 131 -12.37 -5.03 -6.92
CA TYR A 131 -11.94 -3.68 -6.57
C TYR A 131 -10.89 -3.16 -7.56
N SER A 132 -9.85 -3.95 -7.84
CA SER A 132 -8.76 -3.57 -8.74
C SER A 132 -9.27 -3.33 -10.16
N ALA A 133 -10.15 -4.18 -10.69
CA ALA A 133 -10.75 -4.04 -12.01
C ALA A 133 -11.62 -2.78 -12.10
N VAL A 134 -12.53 -2.59 -11.15
CA VAL A 134 -13.41 -1.41 -11.09
C VAL A 134 -12.60 -0.13 -10.94
N TRP A 135 -11.61 -0.11 -10.03
CA TRP A 135 -10.77 1.05 -9.80
C TRP A 135 -9.94 1.43 -11.03
N ASN A 136 -9.48 0.44 -11.79
CA ASN A 136 -8.80 0.68 -13.06
C ASN A 136 -9.73 1.17 -14.15
N ALA A 137 -10.96 0.66 -14.24
CA ALA A 137 -11.97 1.11 -15.21
C ALA A 137 -12.42 2.55 -14.93
N LEU A 138 -12.49 2.95 -13.67
CA LEU A 138 -12.90 4.29 -13.24
C LEU A 138 -11.83 5.39 -13.46
N LYS A 139 -10.76 5.13 -14.23
CA LYS A 139 -9.67 6.11 -14.48
C LYS A 139 -10.14 7.53 -14.73
N PRO A 140 -11.12 7.81 -15.64
CA PRO A 140 -11.54 9.18 -15.93
C PRO A 140 -12.27 9.83 -14.74
N LEU A 141 -12.98 9.06 -13.93
CA LEU A 141 -13.78 9.55 -12.79
C LEU A 141 -13.00 9.61 -11.48
N ARG A 142 -11.78 9.06 -11.43
CA ARG A 142 -10.97 8.98 -10.18
C ARG A 142 -10.77 10.31 -9.50
N ARG A 143 -10.56 11.40 -10.27
CA ARG A 143 -10.37 12.74 -9.70
C ARG A 143 -11.58 13.19 -8.89
N ILE A 144 -12.78 12.97 -9.44
CA ILE A 144 -14.05 13.33 -8.79
C ILE A 144 -14.27 12.44 -7.57
N LEU A 145 -14.11 11.13 -7.73
CA LEU A 145 -14.27 10.16 -6.63
C LEU A 145 -13.31 10.43 -5.47
N LEU A 146 -12.04 10.74 -5.75
CA LEU A 146 -11.06 11.08 -4.71
C LEU A 146 -11.35 12.44 -4.07
N ALA A 147 -11.85 13.42 -4.83
CA ALA A 147 -12.26 14.71 -4.27
C ALA A 147 -13.43 14.54 -3.30
N VAL A 148 -14.46 13.78 -3.70
CA VAL A 148 -15.60 13.43 -2.84
C VAL A 148 -15.12 12.64 -1.61
N TYR A 149 -14.29 11.62 -1.79
CA TYR A 149 -13.75 10.83 -0.69
C TYR A 149 -13.01 11.69 0.34
N ARG A 150 -12.13 12.59 -0.11
CA ARG A 150 -11.39 13.51 0.78
C ARG A 150 -12.29 14.44 1.57
N ARG A 151 -13.45 14.82 1.01
CA ARG A 151 -14.40 15.71 1.65
C ARG A 151 -15.32 14.99 2.63
N VAL A 152 -15.70 13.77 2.32
CA VAL A 152 -16.69 13.00 3.09
C VAL A 152 -16.00 12.17 4.19
N TYR A 153 -14.83 11.61 3.95
CA TYR A 153 -14.14 10.74 4.90
C TYR A 153 -13.88 11.37 6.29
N PRO A 154 -13.44 12.64 6.41
CA PRO A 154 -13.27 13.28 7.71
C PRO A 154 -14.56 13.39 8.53
N LEU A 155 -15.72 13.51 7.86
CA LEU A 155 -17.02 13.59 8.52
C LEU A 155 -17.40 12.27 9.21
N PHE A 156 -17.08 11.14 8.57
CA PHE A 156 -17.30 9.82 9.17
C PHE A 156 -16.39 9.54 10.37
N LEU A 157 -15.16 10.04 10.37
CA LEU A 157 -14.26 9.90 11.52
C LEU A 157 -14.77 10.65 12.75
N GLN A 158 -15.32 11.85 12.55
CA GLN A 158 -15.87 12.66 13.64
C GLN A 158 -17.14 12.05 14.25
N GLN A 159 -17.95 11.32 13.48
CA GLN A 159 -19.13 10.61 13.99
C GLN A 159 -18.74 9.40 14.85
N GLY A 160 -17.76 8.61 14.44
CA GLY A 160 -17.30 7.46 15.21
C GLY A 160 -16.70 7.81 16.58
N GLU A 161 -16.06 8.99 16.71
CA GLU A 161 -15.54 9.47 18.01
C GLU A 161 -16.65 9.94 18.96
N LYS A 162 -17.78 10.40 18.43
CA LYS A 162 -18.94 10.83 19.25
C LYS A 162 -19.72 9.65 19.81
N GLU A 163 -19.81 8.54 19.07
CA GLU A 163 -20.49 7.31 19.53
C GLU A 163 -19.69 6.54 20.59
N GLN A 164 -18.38 6.72 20.66
CA GLN A 164 -17.55 6.09 21.71
C GLN A 164 -17.49 6.90 23.02
N LYS A 165 -18.03 8.11 23.05
CA LYS A 165 -18.06 8.98 24.24
C LYS A 165 -19.42 9.04 24.93
N ASN A 166 -20.43 8.35 24.44
CA ASN A 166 -21.72 8.10 25.08
C ASN A 166 -21.80 6.65 25.55
#